data_aa78d38da5433346e1149eaeebad3818
#
_entry.id   aa78d38da5433346e1149eaeebad3818
#
_cell.length_a   1.000
_cell.length_b   1.000
_cell.length_c   1.000
_cell.angle_alpha   90.00
_cell.angle_beta   90.00
_cell.angle_gamma   90.00
#
_symmetry.space_group_name_H-M   'P 1'
#
loop_
_entity.id
_entity.type
_entity.pdbx_description
1 polymer ?
#
loop_
_entity_poly.entity_id
_entity_poly.type
_entity_poly.pdbx_seq_one_letter_code
_entity_poly.pdbx_strand_id
1 'polypeptide(L)'
;MSMDEFKIILNKLKGHTKYLYFHVLGEPLIHPLINEFINEASKDYFVNITTNGYFIGKIKNNKNIRQINISLHSNVSEVDNYLNRIFEVIDDLKKYTYINYRLWVGSNKEIIHKLEEKYCKKITESMKLEDNVFIDIDEEFVWPDLNNQIYNEHGFCYGLKDHFGILVDGSIVPCCLDGNGCIILGNIFTSNIDEVLHSKRSQEMIVGFNKRLLVEDLCKHCGFINRNTLK
;
A
#
# COMPACT_ATOMS: atom_id res chain seq x y z
N MET A 1 4.85 11.56 -12.61
CA MET A 1 4.16 10.75 -13.65
C MET A 1 3.10 11.58 -14.31
N SER A 2 3.10 11.67 -15.64
CA SER A 2 2.05 12.31 -16.45
C SER A 2 0.89 11.34 -16.69
N MET A 3 -0.24 11.85 -17.24
CA MET A 3 -1.37 11.00 -17.63
C MET A 3 -1.02 10.05 -18.78
N ASP A 4 -0.18 10.48 -19.70
CA ASP A 4 0.22 9.63 -20.85
C ASP A 4 1.12 8.48 -20.38
N GLU A 5 2.10 8.76 -19.51
CA GLU A 5 2.92 7.72 -18.86
C GLU A 5 2.04 6.73 -18.09
N PHE A 6 1.08 7.24 -17.32
CA PHE A 6 0.16 6.39 -16.57
C PHE A 6 -0.68 5.48 -17.47
N LYS A 7 -1.21 5.98 -18.58
CA LYS A 7 -1.94 5.17 -19.56
C LYS A 7 -1.06 4.08 -20.20
N ILE A 8 0.22 4.35 -20.43
CA ILE A 8 1.17 3.33 -20.90
C ILE A 8 1.27 2.21 -19.88
N ILE A 9 1.43 2.57 -18.59
CA ILE A 9 1.50 1.59 -17.49
C ILE A 9 0.23 0.75 -17.44
N LEU A 10 -0.96 1.39 -17.41
CA LEU A 10 -2.23 0.68 -17.36
C LEU A 10 -2.36 -0.30 -18.53
N ASN A 11 -1.97 0.12 -19.72
CA ASN A 11 -2.07 -0.72 -20.91
C ASN A 11 -1.15 -1.95 -20.85
N LYS A 12 0.07 -1.79 -20.32
CA LYS A 12 1.03 -2.89 -20.14
C LYS A 12 0.65 -3.84 -19.00
N LEU A 13 -0.14 -3.38 -18.01
CA LEU A 13 -0.64 -4.21 -16.92
C LEU A 13 -1.86 -5.07 -17.28
N LYS A 14 -2.46 -4.89 -18.46
CA LYS A 14 -3.63 -5.68 -18.88
C LYS A 14 -3.29 -7.17 -18.95
N GLY A 15 -4.10 -7.98 -18.29
CA GLY A 15 -3.90 -9.43 -18.18
C GLY A 15 -3.01 -9.87 -17.01
N HIS A 16 -2.24 -8.98 -16.39
CA HIS A 16 -1.34 -9.33 -15.27
C HIS A 16 -2.00 -9.17 -13.91
N THR A 17 -2.93 -8.22 -13.76
CA THR A 17 -3.62 -7.98 -12.48
C THR A 17 -5.03 -7.46 -12.70
N LYS A 18 -5.89 -7.65 -11.69
CA LYS A 18 -7.20 -7.00 -11.58
C LYS A 18 -7.18 -5.83 -10.59
N TYR A 19 -6.13 -5.70 -9.78
CA TYR A 19 -6.04 -4.74 -8.70
C TYR A 19 -4.90 -3.78 -8.93
N LEU A 20 -5.17 -2.48 -8.77
CA LEU A 20 -4.16 -1.44 -8.79
C LEU A 20 -4.15 -0.72 -7.44
N TYR A 21 -2.96 -0.60 -6.85
CA TYR A 21 -2.74 0.07 -5.58
C TYR A 21 -1.96 1.35 -5.81
N PHE A 22 -2.57 2.50 -5.50
CA PHE A 22 -1.85 3.77 -5.41
C PHE A 22 -1.08 3.80 -4.08
N HIS A 23 0.04 3.09 -4.06
CA HIS A 23 0.82 2.88 -2.86
C HIS A 23 2.15 2.18 -3.19
N VAL A 24 3.25 2.93 -3.08
CA VAL A 24 4.60 2.38 -2.86
C VAL A 24 5.15 3.11 -1.66
N LEU A 25 5.76 4.28 -1.83
CA LEU A 25 6.19 5.17 -0.77
C LEU A 25 5.61 6.57 -1.03
N GLY A 26 5.26 7.31 0.02
CA GLY A 26 4.71 8.66 -0.07
C GLY A 26 3.19 8.72 0.06
N GLU A 27 2.60 9.84 -0.36
CA GLU A 27 1.18 10.14 -0.22
C GLU A 27 0.53 10.37 -1.59
N PRO A 28 -0.29 9.43 -2.09
CA PRO A 28 -0.87 9.54 -3.43
C PRO A 28 -1.81 10.76 -3.58
N LEU A 29 -2.47 11.19 -2.50
CA LEU A 29 -3.43 12.28 -2.56
C LEU A 29 -2.78 13.67 -2.71
N ILE A 30 -1.45 13.81 -2.65
CA ILE A 30 -0.79 15.06 -3.01
C ILE A 30 -0.76 15.28 -4.53
N HIS A 31 -0.84 14.20 -5.32
CA HIS A 31 -0.76 14.30 -6.78
C HIS A 31 -1.91 15.17 -7.34
N PRO A 32 -1.61 16.17 -8.20
CA PRO A 32 -2.65 17.09 -8.71
C PRO A 32 -3.72 16.39 -9.55
N LEU A 33 -3.37 15.34 -10.31
CA LEU A 33 -4.27 14.59 -11.19
C LEU A 33 -4.79 13.29 -10.55
N ILE A 34 -4.85 13.19 -9.22
CA ILE A 34 -5.20 11.92 -8.56
C ILE A 34 -6.59 11.40 -8.95
N ASN A 35 -7.59 12.28 -9.06
CA ASN A 35 -8.94 11.86 -9.45
C ASN A 35 -9.00 11.38 -10.89
N GLU A 36 -8.27 12.03 -11.79
CA GLU A 36 -8.16 11.63 -13.19
C GLU A 36 -7.47 10.27 -13.31
N PHE A 37 -6.42 10.02 -12.52
CA PHE A 37 -5.74 8.72 -12.46
C PHE A 37 -6.66 7.63 -11.93
N ILE A 38 -7.41 7.88 -10.86
CA ILE A 38 -8.39 6.95 -10.32
C ILE A 38 -9.45 6.61 -11.37
N ASN A 39 -10.01 7.64 -12.02
CA ASN A 39 -11.06 7.47 -13.02
C ASN A 39 -10.56 6.71 -14.26
N GLU A 40 -9.32 6.96 -14.70
CA GLU A 40 -8.72 6.22 -15.80
C GLU A 40 -8.46 4.75 -15.43
N ALA A 41 -7.85 4.51 -14.28
CA ALA A 41 -7.54 3.16 -13.81
C ALA A 41 -8.80 2.31 -13.55
N SER A 42 -9.86 2.91 -13.02
CA SER A 42 -11.10 2.19 -12.66
C SER A 42 -11.87 1.64 -13.86
N LYS A 43 -11.51 2.02 -15.09
CA LYS A 43 -12.10 1.44 -16.31
C LYS A 43 -11.73 -0.04 -16.49
N ASP A 44 -10.52 -0.42 -16.05
CA ASP A 44 -9.96 -1.76 -16.27
C ASP A 44 -9.58 -2.47 -14.95
N TYR A 45 -9.45 -1.73 -13.83
CA TYR A 45 -8.89 -2.23 -12.57
C TYR A 45 -9.75 -1.88 -11.35
N PHE A 46 -9.69 -2.72 -10.34
CA PHE A 46 -10.14 -2.38 -8.99
C PHE A 46 -9.09 -1.49 -8.31
N VAL A 47 -9.44 -0.23 -8.09
CA VAL A 47 -8.52 0.77 -7.54
C VAL A 47 -8.52 0.73 -6.01
N ASN A 48 -7.34 0.60 -5.41
CA ASN A 48 -7.12 0.70 -3.98
C ASN A 48 -6.14 1.86 -3.69
N ILE A 49 -6.37 2.59 -2.60
CA ILE A 49 -5.55 3.72 -2.19
C ILE A 49 -5.07 3.49 -0.76
N THR A 50 -3.81 3.82 -0.48
CA THR A 50 -3.30 3.96 0.88
C THR A 50 -2.88 5.40 1.09
N THR A 51 -3.40 6.05 2.14
CA THR A 51 -3.19 7.47 2.43
C THR A 51 -2.99 7.70 3.93
N ASN A 52 -2.29 8.78 4.28
CA ASN A 52 -2.23 9.27 5.64
C ASN A 52 -3.48 10.09 6.05
N GLY A 53 -4.44 10.28 5.15
CA GLY A 53 -5.71 10.93 5.40
C GLY A 53 -5.70 12.47 5.37
N TYR A 54 -4.55 13.14 5.38
CA TYR A 54 -4.51 14.61 5.41
C TYR A 54 -5.20 15.28 4.23
N PHE A 55 -5.12 14.68 3.06
CA PHE A 55 -5.69 15.20 1.81
C PHE A 55 -6.94 14.44 1.35
N ILE A 56 -7.59 13.70 2.24
CA ILE A 56 -8.72 12.82 1.90
C ILE A 56 -9.89 13.57 1.25
N GLY A 57 -10.05 14.85 1.54
CA GLY A 57 -11.07 15.72 0.91
C GLY A 57 -10.97 15.78 -0.62
N LYS A 58 -9.79 15.53 -1.22
CA LYS A 58 -9.63 15.54 -2.68
C LYS A 58 -10.44 14.44 -3.37
N ILE A 59 -10.69 13.32 -2.69
CA ILE A 59 -11.41 12.17 -3.23
C ILE A 59 -12.85 12.04 -2.73
N LYS A 60 -13.37 13.03 -2.00
CA LYS A 60 -14.71 13.03 -1.39
C LYS A 60 -15.83 12.59 -2.34
N ASN A 61 -15.76 12.95 -3.61
CA ASN A 61 -16.79 12.64 -4.61
C ASN A 61 -16.43 11.47 -5.54
N ASN A 62 -15.28 10.83 -5.33
CA ASN A 62 -14.81 9.79 -6.23
C ASN A 62 -15.31 8.40 -5.80
N LYS A 63 -16.33 7.89 -6.48
CA LYS A 63 -16.96 6.59 -6.20
C LYS A 63 -16.27 5.41 -6.92
N ASN A 64 -15.21 5.68 -7.68
CA ASN A 64 -14.50 4.68 -8.48
C ASN A 64 -13.36 3.99 -7.69
N ILE A 65 -13.33 4.17 -6.38
CA ILE A 65 -12.34 3.58 -5.48
C ILE A 65 -12.96 2.36 -4.82
N ARG A 66 -12.32 1.20 -4.99
CA ARG A 66 -12.77 -0.03 -4.33
C ARG A 66 -12.45 -0.02 -2.83
N GLN A 67 -11.24 0.41 -2.47
CA GLN A 67 -10.80 0.39 -1.07
C GLN A 67 -9.87 1.57 -0.76
N ILE A 68 -10.06 2.16 0.42
CA ILE A 68 -9.19 3.17 0.99
C ILE A 68 -8.62 2.63 2.29
N ASN A 69 -7.30 2.51 2.36
CA ASN A 69 -6.56 2.25 3.59
C ASN A 69 -6.08 3.60 4.15
N ILE A 70 -6.46 3.91 5.38
CA ILE A 70 -6.11 5.16 6.04
C ILE A 70 -5.15 4.84 7.17
N SER A 71 -3.89 5.26 7.03
CA SER A 71 -2.84 5.06 8.02
C SER A 71 -2.94 6.12 9.11
N LEU A 72 -3.46 5.76 10.28
CA LEU A 72 -3.71 6.65 11.41
C LEU A 72 -2.59 6.65 12.47
N HIS A 73 -1.46 6.03 12.18
CA HIS A 73 -0.32 5.91 13.10
C HIS A 73 0.64 7.13 13.07
N SER A 74 0.38 8.12 12.24
CA SER A 74 1.17 9.35 12.20
C SER A 74 0.93 10.20 13.45
N ASN A 75 1.96 10.90 13.93
CA ASN A 75 1.81 11.88 14.98
C ASN A 75 0.99 13.08 14.47
N VAL A 76 -0.17 13.28 15.06
CA VAL A 76 -1.12 14.33 14.71
C VAL A 76 -1.26 15.26 15.90
N SER A 77 -1.06 16.56 15.71
CA SER A 77 -1.17 17.56 16.77
C SER A 77 -2.61 17.96 17.11
N GLU A 78 -3.54 17.78 16.16
CA GLU A 78 -4.97 18.15 16.30
C GLU A 78 -5.85 16.96 15.88
N VAL A 79 -5.92 15.96 16.76
CA VAL A 79 -6.58 14.68 16.46
C VAL A 79 -8.04 14.87 16.08
N ASP A 80 -8.78 15.72 16.79
CA ASP A 80 -10.19 15.97 16.51
C ASP A 80 -10.42 16.54 15.11
N ASN A 81 -9.70 17.59 14.74
CA ASN A 81 -9.83 18.22 13.43
C ASN A 81 -9.41 17.29 12.31
N TYR A 82 -8.38 16.49 12.54
CA TYR A 82 -7.89 15.48 11.60
C TYR A 82 -8.93 14.39 11.37
N LEU A 83 -9.44 13.75 12.42
CA LEU A 83 -10.41 12.68 12.32
C LEU A 83 -11.78 13.15 11.81
N ASN A 84 -12.25 14.35 12.22
CA ASN A 84 -13.51 14.88 11.73
C ASN A 84 -13.51 15.08 10.21
N ARG A 85 -12.40 15.55 9.63
CA ARG A 85 -12.25 15.65 8.16
C ARG A 85 -12.30 14.26 7.48
N ILE A 86 -11.69 13.26 8.11
CA ILE A 86 -11.73 11.88 7.60
C ILE A 86 -13.16 11.36 7.67
N PHE A 87 -13.83 11.48 8.81
CA PHE A 87 -15.19 10.99 9.03
C PHE A 87 -16.19 11.62 8.06
N GLU A 88 -16.11 12.93 7.82
CA GLU A 88 -16.97 13.64 6.86
C GLU A 88 -16.89 13.01 5.46
N VAL A 89 -15.69 12.66 5.00
CA VAL A 89 -15.49 12.04 3.68
C VAL A 89 -15.91 10.58 3.67
N ILE A 90 -15.57 9.83 4.73
CA ILE A 90 -15.86 8.41 4.83
C ILE A 90 -17.36 8.13 4.95
N ASP A 91 -18.11 8.94 5.67
CA ASP A 91 -19.56 8.75 5.84
C ASP A 91 -20.32 8.77 4.51
N ASP A 92 -19.79 9.45 3.50
CA ASP A 92 -20.33 9.40 2.14
C ASP A 92 -19.77 8.24 1.30
N LEU A 93 -18.43 8.01 1.36
CA LEU A 93 -17.76 7.03 0.53
C LEU A 93 -18.00 5.59 0.93
N LYS A 94 -18.21 5.28 2.23
CA LYS A 94 -18.41 3.91 2.72
C LYS A 94 -19.61 3.17 2.08
N LYS A 95 -20.53 3.89 1.45
CA LYS A 95 -21.65 3.32 0.69
C LYS A 95 -21.18 2.58 -0.58
N TYR A 96 -20.00 2.90 -1.08
CA TYR A 96 -19.46 2.42 -2.36
C TYR A 96 -18.07 1.81 -2.25
N THR A 97 -17.35 2.11 -1.15
CA THR A 97 -15.92 1.89 -0.97
C THR A 97 -15.67 1.16 0.35
N TYR A 98 -14.81 0.17 0.35
CA TYR A 98 -14.28 -0.42 1.58
C TYR A 98 -13.29 0.54 2.23
N ILE A 99 -13.51 0.82 3.49
CA ILE A 99 -12.66 1.69 4.30
C ILE A 99 -11.90 0.83 5.31
N ASN A 100 -10.60 1.00 5.39
CA ASN A 100 -9.78 0.29 6.34
C ASN A 100 -8.86 1.25 7.08
N TYR A 101 -9.13 1.50 8.35
CA TYR A 101 -8.22 2.22 9.23
C TYR A 101 -7.05 1.31 9.61
N ARG A 102 -5.83 1.83 9.56
CA ARG A 102 -4.62 1.10 9.94
C ARG A 102 -3.93 1.78 11.09
N LEU A 103 -3.69 1.01 12.14
CA LEU A 103 -2.99 1.44 13.35
C LEU A 103 -1.88 0.46 13.70
N TRP A 104 -0.83 0.97 14.33
CA TRP A 104 0.16 0.13 14.99
C TRP A 104 -0.27 -0.18 16.41
N VAL A 105 0.09 -1.36 16.93
CA VAL A 105 -0.03 -1.70 18.36
C VAL A 105 0.69 -0.63 19.18
N GLY A 106 0.01 -0.09 20.19
CA GLY A 106 0.55 1.01 21.00
C GLY A 106 0.47 2.40 20.37
N SER A 107 -0.19 2.54 19.19
CA SER A 107 -0.48 3.83 18.56
C SER A 107 -1.30 4.75 19.45
N ASN A 108 -1.44 6.00 19.01
CA ASN A 108 -2.12 7.08 19.70
C ASN A 108 -3.48 6.65 20.29
N LYS A 109 -3.55 6.58 21.63
CA LYS A 109 -4.75 6.16 22.38
C LYS A 109 -5.92 7.10 22.14
N GLU A 110 -5.67 8.38 21.86
CA GLU A 110 -6.70 9.36 21.57
C GLU A 110 -7.42 9.03 20.25
N ILE A 111 -6.67 8.62 19.21
CA ILE A 111 -7.26 8.16 17.93
C ILE A 111 -8.16 6.95 18.18
N ILE A 112 -7.68 5.96 18.95
CA ILE A 112 -8.49 4.77 19.28
C ILE A 112 -9.77 5.18 20.01
N HIS A 113 -9.67 6.04 21.02
CA HIS A 113 -10.83 6.52 21.78
C HIS A 113 -11.86 7.23 20.88
N LYS A 114 -11.41 8.10 19.97
CA LYS A 114 -12.31 8.78 19.01
C LYS A 114 -12.98 7.82 18.03
N LEU A 115 -12.29 6.77 17.60
CA LEU A 115 -12.90 5.72 16.78
C LEU A 115 -13.91 4.92 17.58
N GLU A 116 -13.63 4.58 18.86
CA GLU A 116 -14.57 3.92 19.77
C GLU A 116 -15.84 4.76 19.98
N GLU A 117 -15.72 6.07 20.19
CA GLU A 117 -16.84 7.01 20.30
C GLU A 117 -17.65 7.05 18.99
N LYS A 118 -16.98 7.20 17.83
CA LYS A 118 -17.65 7.30 16.51
C LYS A 118 -18.47 6.06 16.19
N TYR A 119 -17.91 4.86 16.46
CA TYR A 119 -18.53 3.60 16.05
C TYR A 119 -19.25 2.89 17.19
N CYS A 120 -19.26 3.45 18.40
CA CYS A 120 -19.87 2.86 19.60
C CYS A 120 -19.40 1.42 19.85
N LYS A 121 -18.10 1.15 19.62
CA LYS A 121 -17.47 -0.17 19.76
C LYS A 121 -16.15 -0.08 20.50
N LYS A 122 -15.87 -1.04 21.38
CA LYS A 122 -14.54 -1.20 21.98
C LYS A 122 -13.58 -1.80 20.96
N ILE A 123 -12.40 -1.18 20.82
CA ILE A 123 -11.40 -1.57 19.84
C ILE A 123 -10.18 -2.14 20.58
N THR A 124 -10.02 -3.46 20.53
CA THR A 124 -8.89 -4.18 21.17
C THR A 124 -8.06 -4.97 20.16
N GLU A 125 -8.59 -5.20 18.97
CA GLU A 125 -7.99 -5.98 17.89
C GLU A 125 -8.55 -5.54 16.53
N SER A 126 -8.01 -6.10 15.46
CA SER A 126 -8.55 -5.90 14.11
C SER A 126 -9.98 -6.39 14.02
N MET A 127 -10.90 -5.54 13.54
CA MET A 127 -12.33 -5.86 13.53
C MET A 127 -13.11 -5.06 12.48
N LYS A 128 -14.36 -5.50 12.24
CA LYS A 128 -15.35 -4.72 11.49
C LYS A 128 -16.02 -3.70 12.42
N LEU A 129 -15.92 -2.42 12.07
CA LEU A 129 -16.54 -1.32 12.81
C LEU A 129 -18.00 -1.10 12.41
N GLU A 130 -18.28 -1.03 11.12
CA GLU A 130 -19.63 -0.99 10.53
C GLU A 130 -19.59 -1.57 9.10
N ASP A 131 -20.69 -1.47 8.35
CA ASP A 131 -20.71 -1.96 6.98
C ASP A 131 -19.69 -1.20 6.12
N ASN A 132 -18.84 -1.97 5.42
CA ASN A 132 -17.73 -1.51 4.62
C ASN A 132 -16.62 -0.75 5.39
N VAL A 133 -16.65 -0.69 6.73
CA VAL A 133 -15.64 -0.03 7.53
C VAL A 133 -14.96 -1.00 8.48
N PHE A 134 -13.65 -1.08 8.41
CA PHE A 134 -12.80 -2.00 9.14
C PHE A 134 -11.67 -1.24 9.83
N ILE A 135 -11.08 -1.87 10.83
CA ILE A 135 -9.82 -1.45 11.44
C ILE A 135 -8.86 -2.62 11.48
N ASP A 136 -7.63 -2.40 11.04
CA ASP A 136 -6.49 -3.30 11.19
C ASP A 136 -5.53 -2.73 12.24
N ILE A 137 -5.25 -3.51 13.26
CA ILE A 137 -4.22 -3.22 14.27
C ILE A 137 -3.11 -4.24 14.08
N ASP A 138 -1.91 -3.77 13.79
CA ASP A 138 -0.77 -4.61 13.46
C ASP A 138 0.50 -4.10 14.16
N GLU A 139 1.50 -4.95 14.29
CA GLU A 139 2.78 -4.54 14.87
C GLU A 139 3.54 -3.60 13.93
N GLU A 140 4.21 -2.62 14.50
CA GLU A 140 5.12 -1.79 13.72
C GLU A 140 6.29 -2.63 13.21
N PHE A 141 6.79 -2.28 12.03
CA PHE A 141 7.98 -2.92 11.46
C PHE A 141 8.97 -1.87 10.96
N VAL A 142 10.23 -2.25 10.90
CA VAL A 142 11.27 -1.37 10.34
C VAL A 142 11.29 -1.52 8.82
N TRP A 143 11.18 -0.39 8.12
CA TRP A 143 11.24 -0.33 6.66
C TRP A 143 12.59 -0.82 6.16
N PRO A 144 12.63 -1.50 5.00
CA PRO A 144 13.89 -1.98 4.44
C PRO A 144 14.80 -0.80 4.06
N ASP A 145 16.02 -0.85 4.56
CA ASP A 145 17.10 0.08 4.25
C ASP A 145 18.43 -0.65 4.39
N LEU A 146 19.32 -0.52 3.41
CA LEU A 146 20.63 -1.18 3.44
C LEU A 146 21.54 -0.71 4.60
N ASN A 147 21.23 0.44 5.21
CA ASN A 147 21.91 0.93 6.40
C ASN A 147 21.40 0.30 7.71
N ASN A 148 20.28 -0.39 7.68
CA ASN A 148 19.78 -1.13 8.83
C ASN A 148 20.66 -2.35 9.10
N GLN A 149 20.53 -2.93 10.29
CA GLN A 149 21.08 -4.26 10.56
C GLN A 149 20.42 -5.32 9.66
N ILE A 150 21.09 -6.44 9.46
CA ILE A 150 20.47 -7.63 8.88
C ILE A 150 19.48 -8.21 9.91
N TYR A 151 18.21 -8.25 9.55
CA TYR A 151 17.17 -8.83 10.40
C TYR A 151 17.08 -10.35 10.24
N ASN A 152 17.24 -10.84 9.01
CA ASN A 152 17.21 -12.27 8.73
C ASN A 152 17.83 -12.56 7.35
N GLU A 153 18.49 -13.70 7.21
CA GLU A 153 18.94 -14.25 5.92
C GLU A 153 17.93 -15.26 5.34
N HIS A 154 17.02 -15.72 6.18
CA HIS A 154 15.99 -16.69 5.85
C HIS A 154 14.60 -16.12 6.08
N GLY A 155 13.67 -16.35 5.17
CA GLY A 155 12.29 -15.90 5.34
C GLY A 155 11.47 -16.09 4.07
N PHE A 156 10.16 -15.96 4.24
CA PHE A 156 9.19 -15.99 3.15
C PHE A 156 8.67 -14.59 2.86
N CYS A 157 8.52 -14.25 1.58
CA CYS A 157 7.90 -13.00 1.14
C CYS A 157 6.95 -13.25 -0.03
N TYR A 158 5.91 -12.43 -0.12
CA TYR A 158 4.95 -12.43 -1.22
C TYR A 158 5.37 -11.53 -2.39
N GLY A 159 6.49 -10.83 -2.29
CA GLY A 159 7.03 -10.01 -3.37
C GLY A 159 7.22 -10.81 -4.66
N LEU A 160 6.90 -10.23 -5.81
CA LEU A 160 6.87 -10.85 -7.14
C LEU A 160 5.89 -12.03 -7.31
N LYS A 161 5.33 -12.56 -6.23
CA LYS A 161 4.34 -13.62 -6.27
C LYS A 161 2.92 -13.06 -6.33
N ASP A 162 2.59 -12.17 -5.40
CA ASP A 162 1.25 -11.62 -5.26
C ASP A 162 1.21 -10.13 -5.69
N HIS A 163 2.34 -9.46 -5.70
CA HIS A 163 2.47 -8.06 -6.06
C HIS A 163 3.90 -7.69 -6.48
N PHE A 164 4.02 -6.58 -7.18
CA PHE A 164 5.26 -5.85 -7.45
C PHE A 164 4.95 -4.35 -7.46
N GLY A 165 5.98 -3.51 -7.47
CA GLY A 165 5.83 -2.05 -7.51
C GLY A 165 6.31 -1.46 -8.84
N ILE A 166 5.74 -0.30 -9.21
CA ILE A 166 6.21 0.54 -10.31
C ILE A 166 6.41 1.93 -9.74
N LEU A 167 7.63 2.43 -9.80
CA LEU A 167 7.99 3.77 -9.33
C LEU A 167 7.58 4.85 -10.34
N VAL A 168 7.68 6.12 -9.94
CA VAL A 168 7.25 7.24 -10.79
C VAL A 168 8.05 7.40 -12.08
N ASP A 169 9.28 6.89 -12.11
CA ASP A 169 10.17 6.86 -13.27
C ASP A 169 10.00 5.61 -14.14
N GLY A 170 9.03 4.75 -13.79
CA GLY A 170 8.74 3.50 -14.45
C GLY A 170 9.58 2.31 -14.00
N SER A 171 10.49 2.46 -13.04
CA SER A 171 11.28 1.36 -12.49
C SER A 171 10.37 0.31 -11.85
N ILE A 172 10.58 -0.96 -12.20
CA ILE A 172 9.86 -2.11 -11.63
C ILE A 172 10.66 -2.64 -10.45
N VAL A 173 10.01 -2.72 -9.28
CA VAL A 173 10.59 -3.18 -8.02
C VAL A 173 9.82 -4.38 -7.47
N PRO A 174 10.42 -5.26 -6.66
CA PRO A 174 9.78 -6.52 -6.24
C PRO A 174 8.60 -6.35 -5.29
N CYS A 175 8.52 -5.24 -4.57
CA CYS A 175 7.43 -4.99 -3.61
C CYS A 175 7.24 -3.49 -3.34
N CYS A 176 6.14 -3.14 -2.67
CA CYS A 176 5.83 -1.76 -2.29
C CYS A 176 6.73 -1.18 -1.19
N LEU A 177 7.58 -1.98 -0.56
CA LEU A 177 8.52 -1.50 0.47
C LEU A 177 9.85 -1.03 -0.12
N ASP A 178 10.17 -1.41 -1.36
CA ASP A 178 11.35 -0.90 -2.08
C ASP A 178 11.06 0.43 -2.78
N GLY A 179 10.68 1.43 -2.00
CA GLY A 179 10.34 2.76 -2.52
C GLY A 179 11.53 3.55 -3.09
N ASN A 180 12.74 3.16 -2.72
CA ASN A 180 13.99 3.79 -3.19
C ASN A 180 14.54 3.11 -4.46
N GLY A 181 13.94 2.01 -4.91
CA GLY A 181 14.41 1.31 -6.11
C GLY A 181 15.77 0.65 -5.93
N CYS A 182 16.05 0.07 -4.76
CA CYS A 182 17.32 -0.65 -4.53
C CYS A 182 17.39 -1.92 -5.38
N ILE A 183 16.25 -2.55 -5.65
CA ILE A 183 16.14 -3.77 -6.47
C ILE A 183 15.37 -3.43 -7.75
N ILE A 184 16.04 -2.81 -8.72
CA ILE A 184 15.44 -2.52 -10.02
C ILE A 184 15.49 -3.80 -10.87
N LEU A 185 14.31 -4.29 -11.28
CA LEU A 185 14.16 -5.49 -12.11
C LEU A 185 14.06 -5.15 -13.61
N GLY A 186 13.63 -3.94 -13.92
CA GLY A 186 13.47 -3.41 -15.27
C GLY A 186 12.75 -2.07 -15.24
N ASN A 187 12.33 -1.57 -16.40
CA ASN A 187 11.55 -0.34 -16.48
C ASN A 187 10.33 -0.56 -17.39
N ILE A 188 9.14 -0.21 -16.89
CA ILE A 188 7.87 -0.46 -17.58
C ILE A 188 7.77 0.26 -18.92
N PHE A 189 8.46 1.38 -19.12
CA PHE A 189 8.40 2.14 -20.36
C PHE A 189 9.24 1.51 -21.48
N THR A 190 10.32 0.82 -21.12
CA THR A 190 11.32 0.28 -22.07
C THR A 190 11.31 -1.25 -22.17
N SER A 191 10.78 -1.95 -21.18
CA SER A 191 10.79 -3.42 -21.13
C SER A 191 9.39 -4.02 -21.33
N ASN A 192 9.37 -5.29 -21.75
CA ASN A 192 8.18 -6.13 -21.66
C ASN A 192 8.03 -6.62 -20.22
N ILE A 193 6.82 -6.54 -19.65
CA ILE A 193 6.57 -6.93 -18.27
C ILE A 193 6.78 -8.43 -18.04
N ASP A 194 6.38 -9.27 -19.00
CA ASP A 194 6.61 -10.72 -18.90
C ASP A 194 8.09 -11.07 -18.87
N GLU A 195 8.91 -10.40 -19.70
CA GLU A 195 10.36 -10.59 -19.70
C GLU A 195 10.97 -10.20 -18.36
N VAL A 196 10.50 -9.11 -17.74
CA VAL A 196 10.98 -8.66 -16.42
C VAL A 196 10.59 -9.66 -15.34
N LEU A 197 9.33 -10.10 -15.30
CA LEU A 197 8.85 -11.05 -14.29
C LEU A 197 9.47 -12.44 -14.45
N HIS A 198 9.81 -12.85 -15.67
CA HIS A 198 10.49 -14.13 -15.96
C HIS A 198 12.02 -13.99 -16.06
N SER A 199 12.59 -12.83 -15.81
CA SER A 199 14.04 -12.65 -15.79
C SER A 199 14.71 -13.55 -14.76
N LYS A 200 15.98 -13.88 -14.99
CA LYS A 200 16.77 -14.71 -14.06
C LYS A 200 16.69 -14.15 -12.63
N ARG A 201 16.89 -12.84 -12.44
CA ARG A 201 16.87 -12.18 -11.12
C ARG A 201 15.51 -12.31 -10.44
N SER A 202 14.41 -12.04 -11.15
CA SER A 202 13.06 -12.18 -10.61
C SER A 202 12.76 -13.62 -10.20
N GLN A 203 13.16 -14.59 -11.03
CA GLN A 203 12.93 -16.00 -10.75
C GLN A 203 13.81 -16.51 -9.59
N GLU A 204 15.05 -16.06 -9.47
CA GLU A 204 15.91 -16.37 -8.32
C GLU A 204 15.30 -15.86 -7.01
N MET A 205 14.70 -14.66 -7.00
CA MET A 205 13.98 -14.14 -5.83
C MET A 205 12.77 -15.00 -5.47
N ILE A 206 11.91 -15.34 -6.46
CA ILE A 206 10.71 -16.16 -6.23
C ILE A 206 11.11 -17.56 -5.69
N VAL A 207 12.09 -18.19 -6.30
CA VAL A 207 12.60 -19.49 -5.87
C VAL A 207 13.23 -19.40 -4.47
N GLY A 208 13.98 -18.31 -4.21
CA GLY A 208 14.55 -18.04 -2.90
C GLY A 208 13.45 -17.95 -1.84
N PHE A 209 12.43 -17.12 -2.02
CA PHE A 209 11.31 -16.98 -1.08
C PHE A 209 10.58 -18.31 -0.84
N ASN A 210 10.36 -19.13 -1.88
CA ASN A 210 9.75 -20.45 -1.73
C ASN A 210 10.62 -21.41 -0.90
N LYS A 211 11.96 -21.27 -0.97
CA LYS A 211 12.92 -22.01 -0.17
C LYS A 211 13.25 -21.35 1.18
N ARG A 212 12.55 -20.27 1.51
CA ARG A 212 12.81 -19.45 2.70
C ARG A 212 14.23 -18.87 2.76
N LEU A 213 14.78 -18.50 1.59
CA LEU A 213 16.10 -17.88 1.45
C LEU A 213 15.94 -16.48 0.86
N LEU A 214 16.53 -15.47 1.48
CA LEU A 214 16.53 -14.10 1.01
C LEU A 214 17.77 -13.87 0.13
N VAL A 215 17.57 -13.77 -1.19
CA VAL A 215 18.67 -13.64 -2.15
C VAL A 215 19.14 -12.21 -2.35
N GLU A 216 18.26 -11.22 -2.13
CA GLU A 216 18.59 -9.80 -2.26
C GLU A 216 18.95 -9.19 -0.90
N ASP A 217 19.98 -8.35 -0.88
CA ASP A 217 20.46 -7.75 0.37
C ASP A 217 19.40 -6.87 1.04
N LEU A 218 18.68 -6.04 0.28
CA LEU A 218 17.59 -5.24 0.85
C LEU A 218 16.56 -6.10 1.58
N CYS A 219 16.25 -7.32 1.08
CA CYS A 219 15.31 -8.23 1.71
C CYS A 219 15.82 -8.73 3.08
N LYS A 220 17.15 -8.89 3.24
CA LYS A 220 17.76 -9.25 4.53
C LYS A 220 17.68 -8.13 5.56
N HIS A 221 17.64 -6.87 5.09
CA HIS A 221 17.50 -5.66 5.90
C HIS A 221 16.04 -5.21 6.07
N CYS A 222 15.06 -6.07 5.74
CA CYS A 222 13.63 -5.79 5.83
C CYS A 222 13.01 -6.34 7.12
N GLY A 223 12.57 -5.45 8.03
CA GLY A 223 11.90 -5.87 9.27
C GLY A 223 10.53 -6.53 9.04
N PHE A 224 9.88 -6.29 7.88
CA PHE A 224 8.59 -6.90 7.53
C PHE A 224 8.67 -8.43 7.35
N ILE A 225 9.85 -8.97 7.03
CA ILE A 225 10.04 -10.41 6.82
C ILE A 225 9.64 -11.23 8.06
N ASN A 226 9.87 -10.70 9.25
CA ASN A 226 9.58 -11.39 10.51
C ASN A 226 8.08 -11.67 10.71
N ARG A 227 7.20 -10.88 10.10
CA ARG A 227 5.74 -11.07 10.14
C ARG A 227 5.27 -12.30 9.36
N ASN A 228 6.01 -12.69 8.32
CA ASN A 228 5.67 -13.82 7.45
C ASN A 228 6.25 -15.15 7.97
N THR A 229 7.14 -15.11 8.95
CA THR A 229 7.73 -16.32 9.56
C THR A 229 6.88 -16.89 10.69
N LEU A 230 5.93 -16.11 11.23
CA LEU A 230 5.06 -16.50 12.35
C LEU A 230 3.68 -17.04 11.89
N LYS A 231 3.44 -17.08 10.59
CA LYS A 231 2.26 -17.71 9.96
C LYS A 231 2.69 -18.93 9.15
#